data_f66299240338df980a57a33ac77097ef
#
_entry.id   f66299240338df980a57a33ac77097ef
#
_cell.length_a   1.000
_cell.length_b   1.000
_cell.length_c   1.000
_cell.angle_alpha   90.00
_cell.angle_beta   90.00
_cell.angle_gamma   90.00
#
_symmetry.space_group_name_H-M   'P 1'
#
loop_
_entity.id
_entity.type
_entity.pdbx_description
1 polymer ?
#
loop_
_entity_poly.entity_id
_entity_poly.type
_entity_poly.pdbx_seq_one_letter_code
_entity_poly.pdbx_strand_id
1 'polypeptide(L)'
;MFCLSAAICLWLQVQEVDDLAGLEIGDLVALRTETLQDAPWIGRVTGMEGDKISLVWMEGDYNKQWKVTKHRFKGKLQEWTDCVDKCSIILYGFELTKANRLRKPTVDALMALYNEFCG
;
A
#
# COMPACT_ATOMS: atom_id res chain seq x y z
N MET A 1 -11.82 -3.10 18.86
CA MET A 1 -11.84 -1.81 19.08
C MET A 1 -11.69 -1.03 17.85
N PHE A 2 -12.26 0.04 17.87
CA PHE A 2 -12.08 0.87 16.89
C PHE A 2 -10.78 1.52 16.94
N CYS A 3 -10.15 1.50 15.94
CA CYS A 3 -8.84 2.02 15.91
C CYS A 3 -8.88 3.50 15.65
N LEU A 4 -8.17 4.24 16.46
CA LEU A 4 -8.09 5.67 16.32
C LEU A 4 -7.53 6.04 14.96
N SER A 5 -6.62 5.23 14.44
CA SER A 5 -6.10 5.44 13.10
C SER A 5 -7.18 5.32 12.04
N ALA A 6 -8.18 4.48 12.26
CA ALA A 6 -9.27 4.37 11.30
C ALA A 6 -10.07 5.66 11.24
N ALA A 7 -10.29 6.30 12.38
CA ALA A 7 -10.98 7.58 12.37
C ALA A 7 -10.20 8.64 11.62
N ILE A 8 -8.90 8.65 11.81
CA ILE A 8 -8.04 9.58 11.09
C ILE A 8 -8.06 9.28 9.61
N CYS A 9 -7.99 8.01 9.24
CA CYS A 9 -8.07 7.63 7.84
C CYS A 9 -9.37 8.10 7.21
N LEU A 10 -10.49 7.91 7.90
CA LEU A 10 -11.77 8.35 7.37
C LEU A 10 -11.79 9.85 7.16
N TRP A 11 -11.25 10.59 8.11
CA TRP A 11 -11.26 12.03 8.02
C TRP A 11 -10.38 12.55 6.89
N LEU A 12 -9.21 11.96 6.70
CA LEU A 12 -8.24 12.45 5.72
C LEU A 12 -8.43 11.83 4.33
N GLN A 13 -8.95 10.61 4.27
CA GLN A 13 -8.99 9.85 3.04
C GLN A 13 -10.39 9.40 2.68
N VAL A 14 -11.35 10.26 2.88
CA VAL A 14 -12.74 9.89 2.74
C VAL A 14 -13.08 9.33 1.36
N GLN A 15 -12.42 9.80 0.31
CA GLN A 15 -12.70 9.32 -1.03
C GLN A 15 -11.96 8.05 -1.37
N GLU A 16 -10.75 7.87 -0.84
CA GLU A 16 -9.91 6.75 -1.22
C GLU A 16 -9.99 5.60 -0.25
N VAL A 17 -10.06 5.90 1.04
CA VAL A 17 -9.93 4.86 2.06
C VAL A 17 -11.26 4.51 2.70
N ASP A 18 -12.12 5.49 2.90
CA ASP A 18 -13.39 5.28 3.54
C ASP A 18 -14.21 4.22 2.81
N ASP A 19 -14.18 4.22 1.49
CA ASP A 19 -14.92 3.27 0.70
C ASP A 19 -13.98 2.21 0.14
N LEU A 20 -13.66 1.23 0.97
CA LEU A 20 -12.85 0.11 0.52
C LEU A 20 -13.67 -0.97 -0.18
N ALA A 21 -14.94 -0.71 -0.44
CA ALA A 21 -15.79 -1.66 -1.14
C ALA A 21 -15.27 -1.93 -2.56
N GLY A 22 -14.53 -0.99 -3.14
CA GLY A 22 -13.93 -1.18 -4.44
C GLY A 22 -12.60 -1.92 -4.43
N LEU A 23 -12.09 -2.26 -3.26
CA LEU A 23 -10.83 -2.96 -3.16
C LEU A 23 -10.98 -4.41 -3.59
N GLU A 24 -10.09 -4.88 -4.45
CA GLU A 24 -10.15 -6.23 -4.99
C GLU A 24 -8.80 -6.92 -4.87
N ILE A 25 -8.84 -8.25 -4.88
CA ILE A 25 -7.61 -9.04 -4.94
C ILE A 25 -6.90 -8.69 -6.24
N GLY A 26 -5.60 -8.47 -6.15
CA GLY A 26 -4.80 -8.01 -7.29
C GLY A 26 -4.54 -6.54 -7.31
N ASP A 27 -5.29 -5.77 -6.52
CA ASP A 27 -5.07 -4.32 -6.43
C ASP A 27 -3.76 -4.01 -5.74
N LEU A 28 -3.15 -2.90 -6.14
CA LEU A 28 -2.01 -2.35 -5.41
C LEU A 28 -2.55 -1.44 -4.31
N VAL A 29 -1.90 -1.50 -3.17
CA VAL A 29 -2.23 -0.64 -2.03
C VAL A 29 -0.96 0.00 -1.52
N ALA A 30 -1.08 1.27 -1.11
CA ALA A 30 -0.01 1.95 -0.41
C ALA A 30 -0.39 2.01 1.06
N LEU A 31 0.57 1.73 1.92
CA LEU A 31 0.32 1.60 3.35
C LEU A 31 0.96 2.72 4.13
N ARG A 32 0.31 3.05 5.23
CA ARG A 32 0.79 4.03 6.18
C ARG A 32 2.04 3.51 6.88
N THR A 33 2.98 4.41 7.11
CA THR A 33 4.21 4.08 7.83
C THR A 33 4.40 5.09 8.94
N GLU A 34 5.14 4.72 9.96
CA GLU A 34 5.39 5.59 11.10
C GLU A 34 6.48 6.61 10.83
N THR A 35 7.28 6.39 9.82
CA THR A 35 8.37 7.31 9.49
C THR A 35 8.32 7.64 8.01
N LEU A 36 8.78 8.84 7.67
CA LEU A 36 8.87 9.22 6.27
C LEU A 36 9.94 8.38 5.60
N GLN A 37 9.58 7.79 4.48
CA GLN A 37 10.46 6.90 3.74
C GLN A 37 10.84 7.51 2.42
N ASP A 38 11.98 7.12 1.88
CA ASP A 38 12.40 7.54 0.56
C ASP A 38 11.51 6.92 -0.52
N ALA A 39 10.83 5.84 -0.18
CA ALA A 39 9.92 5.16 -1.09
C ALA A 39 8.65 4.77 -0.34
N PRO A 40 7.50 4.74 -1.01
CA PRO A 40 6.27 4.31 -0.35
C PRO A 40 6.29 2.80 -0.07
N TRP A 41 5.46 2.38 0.88
CA TRP A 41 5.27 0.97 1.17
C TRP A 41 4.08 0.47 0.36
N ILE A 42 4.35 -0.34 -0.63
CA ILE A 42 3.33 -0.81 -1.57
C ILE A 42 3.29 -2.33 -1.56
N GLY A 43 2.09 -2.87 -1.55
CA GLY A 43 1.86 -4.30 -1.67
C GLY A 43 0.75 -4.58 -2.66
N ARG A 44 0.68 -5.82 -3.13
CA ARG A 44 -0.42 -6.29 -3.98
C ARG A 44 -1.30 -7.20 -3.15
N VAL A 45 -2.58 -6.92 -3.14
CA VAL A 45 -3.53 -7.67 -2.33
C VAL A 45 -3.68 -9.09 -2.89
N THR A 46 -3.54 -10.08 -2.02
CA THR A 46 -3.72 -11.48 -2.38
C THR A 46 -4.91 -12.11 -1.70
N GLY A 47 -5.46 -11.46 -0.68
CA GLY A 47 -6.64 -11.97 0.00
C GLY A 47 -7.22 -10.91 0.92
N MET A 48 -8.47 -11.11 1.31
CA MET A 48 -9.15 -10.19 2.22
C MET A 48 -10.01 -11.00 3.17
N GLU A 49 -9.95 -10.66 4.45
CA GLU A 49 -10.78 -11.33 5.44
C GLU A 49 -11.10 -10.35 6.57
N GLY A 50 -12.36 -9.98 6.70
CA GLY A 50 -12.79 -9.05 7.71
C GLY A 50 -12.11 -7.70 7.57
N ASP A 51 -11.43 -7.28 8.63
CA ASP A 51 -10.73 -6.01 8.67
C ASP A 51 -9.30 -6.08 8.18
N LYS A 52 -8.88 -7.24 7.69
CA LYS A 52 -7.49 -7.44 7.30
C LYS A 52 -7.35 -7.82 5.84
N ILE A 53 -6.19 -7.51 5.29
CA ILE A 53 -5.83 -7.96 3.96
C ILE A 53 -4.52 -8.72 4.04
N SER A 54 -4.39 -9.69 3.14
CA SER A 54 -3.11 -10.34 2.89
C SER A 54 -2.51 -9.72 1.65
N LEU A 55 -1.21 -9.58 1.63
CA LEU A 55 -0.54 -8.96 0.49
C LEU A 55 0.84 -9.55 0.29
N VAL A 56 1.40 -9.30 -0.89
CA VAL A 56 2.82 -9.52 -1.15
C VAL A 56 3.45 -8.15 -1.28
N TRP A 57 4.58 -7.97 -0.63
CA TRP A 57 5.29 -6.70 -0.68
C TRP A 57 5.94 -6.50 -2.02
N MET A 58 6.00 -5.23 -2.44
CA MET A 58 6.70 -4.84 -3.65
C MET A 58 7.84 -3.90 -3.29
N GLU A 59 8.89 -3.93 -4.07
CA GLU A 59 10.03 -3.05 -3.87
C GLU A 59 10.24 -2.16 -5.09
N GLY A 60 10.68 -0.95 -4.84
CA GLY A 60 10.90 0.06 -5.85
C GLY A 60 11.06 1.40 -5.19
N ASP A 61 10.92 2.47 -5.97
CA ASP A 61 10.94 3.80 -5.40
C ASP A 61 10.14 4.75 -6.33
N TYR A 62 10.06 6.02 -6.01
CA TYR A 62 9.27 6.95 -6.79
C TYR A 62 9.71 7.05 -8.25
N ASN A 63 10.99 6.80 -8.51
CA ASN A 63 11.57 6.93 -9.83
C ASN A 63 12.04 5.63 -10.44
N LYS A 64 11.80 4.50 -9.78
CA LYS A 64 12.28 3.21 -10.24
C LYS A 64 11.14 2.25 -10.51
N GLN A 65 11.45 1.16 -11.18
CA GLN A 65 10.48 0.12 -11.44
C GLN A 65 10.12 -0.61 -10.17
N TRP A 66 8.89 -1.08 -10.09
CA TRP A 66 8.39 -1.85 -8.96
C TRP A 66 8.31 -3.31 -9.34
N LYS A 67 8.67 -4.16 -8.40
CA LYS A 67 8.60 -5.61 -8.58
C LYS A 67 8.29 -6.26 -7.25
N VAL A 68 7.78 -7.49 -7.29
CA VAL A 68 7.48 -8.24 -6.08
C VAL A 68 8.78 -8.51 -5.33
N THR A 69 8.76 -8.22 -4.03
CA THR A 69 9.91 -8.48 -3.17
C THR A 69 10.04 -9.97 -2.93
N LYS A 70 11.23 -10.51 -3.12
CA LYS A 70 11.50 -11.91 -2.88
C LYS A 70 12.67 -12.06 -1.92
N HIS A 71 12.57 -13.08 -1.08
CA HIS A 71 13.65 -13.38 -0.16
C HIS A 71 13.92 -14.88 -0.21
N ARG A 72 15.11 -15.27 0.23
CA ARG A 72 15.49 -16.67 0.20
C ARG A 72 15.14 -17.30 1.54
N PHE A 73 14.38 -18.39 1.49
CA PHE A 73 14.01 -19.12 2.68
C PHE A 73 14.24 -20.61 2.40
N LYS A 74 15.06 -21.26 3.21
CA LYS A 74 15.42 -22.66 3.04
C LYS A 74 15.92 -22.97 1.63
N GLY A 75 16.72 -22.07 1.08
CA GLY A 75 17.32 -22.24 -0.23
C GLY A 75 16.43 -21.91 -1.42
N LYS A 76 15.19 -21.50 -1.18
CA LYS A 76 14.25 -21.16 -2.25
C LYS A 76 13.88 -19.70 -2.19
N LEU A 77 13.73 -19.08 -3.36
CA LEU A 77 13.22 -17.72 -3.43
C LEU A 77 11.69 -17.75 -3.23
N GLN A 78 11.23 -16.94 -2.31
CA GLN A 78 9.80 -16.83 -2.00
C GLN A 78 9.39 -15.39 -1.95
N GLU A 79 8.14 -15.14 -2.29
CA GLU A 79 7.55 -13.80 -2.16
C GLU A 79 7.39 -13.46 -0.69
N TRP A 80 7.58 -12.20 -0.38
CA TRP A 80 7.43 -11.73 0.99
C TRP A 80 5.98 -11.32 1.22
N THR A 81 5.26 -12.14 1.97
CA THR A 81 3.84 -11.93 2.25
C THR A 81 3.63 -11.37 3.65
N ASP A 82 2.51 -10.71 3.83
CA ASP A 82 2.17 -10.14 5.13
C ASP A 82 0.66 -10.00 5.23
N CYS A 83 0.20 -9.69 6.44
CA CYS A 83 -1.21 -9.46 6.71
C CYS A 83 -1.31 -8.16 7.50
N VAL A 84 -2.08 -7.21 7.01
CA VAL A 84 -2.18 -5.89 7.63
C VAL A 84 -3.64 -5.47 7.77
N ASP A 85 -3.89 -4.50 8.63
CA ASP A 85 -5.23 -3.97 8.83
C ASP A 85 -5.62 -3.07 7.65
N LYS A 86 -6.88 -3.12 7.27
CA LYS A 86 -7.39 -2.26 6.21
C LYS A 86 -7.23 -0.78 6.53
N CYS A 87 -7.26 -0.41 7.80
CA CYS A 87 -7.10 0.99 8.17
C CYS A 87 -5.67 1.51 7.94
N SER A 88 -4.74 0.64 7.60
CA SER A 88 -3.39 1.06 7.24
C SER A 88 -3.28 1.50 5.78
N ILE A 89 -4.29 1.25 4.98
CA ILE A 89 -4.28 1.60 3.56
C ILE A 89 -4.52 3.10 3.42
N ILE A 90 -3.64 3.79 2.71
CA ILE A 90 -3.79 5.22 2.46
C ILE A 90 -4.18 5.51 1.01
N LEU A 91 -3.93 4.56 0.11
CA LEU A 91 -4.32 4.70 -1.28
C LEU A 91 -4.43 3.30 -1.87
N TYR A 92 -5.38 3.06 -2.76
CA TYR A 92 -5.52 1.76 -3.38
C TYR A 92 -6.05 1.89 -4.80
N GLY A 93 -5.91 0.80 -5.55
CA GLY A 93 -6.47 0.73 -6.89
C GLY A 93 -5.70 1.48 -7.95
N PHE A 94 -4.54 2.02 -7.63
CA PHE A 94 -3.71 2.68 -8.61
C PHE A 94 -2.98 1.64 -9.45
N GLU A 95 -2.54 2.06 -10.64
CA GLU A 95 -1.86 1.14 -11.54
C GLU A 95 -0.47 1.65 -11.88
N LEU A 96 0.42 0.71 -12.17
CA LEU A 96 1.75 1.05 -12.65
C LEU A 96 1.69 1.28 -14.16
N THR A 97 2.70 1.98 -14.68
CA THR A 97 2.85 2.15 -16.12
C THR A 97 3.27 0.81 -16.74
N LYS A 98 3.35 0.76 -18.07
CA LYS A 98 3.84 -0.44 -18.76
C LYS A 98 5.25 -0.81 -18.35
N ALA A 99 6.04 0.17 -17.91
CA ALA A 99 7.40 -0.05 -17.43
C ALA A 99 7.43 -0.38 -15.93
N ASN A 100 6.27 -0.64 -15.32
CA ASN A 100 6.13 -0.96 -13.90
C ASN A 100 6.58 0.17 -12.97
N ARG A 101 6.35 1.40 -13.40
CA ARG A 101 6.68 2.58 -12.59
C ARG A 101 5.40 3.24 -12.12
N LEU A 102 5.49 3.96 -11.01
CA LEU A 102 4.36 4.74 -10.52
C LEU A 102 4.05 5.86 -11.52
N ARG A 103 2.78 6.10 -11.73
CA ARG A 103 2.34 7.22 -12.56
C ARG A 103 2.50 8.52 -11.79
N LYS A 104 2.72 9.61 -12.51
CA LYS A 104 2.95 10.89 -11.86
C LYS A 104 1.84 11.32 -10.91
N PRO A 105 0.55 11.22 -11.28
CA PRO A 105 -0.51 11.56 -10.32
C PRO A 105 -0.46 10.70 -9.06
N THR A 106 -0.08 9.42 -9.19
CA THR A 106 0.04 8.53 -8.05
C THR A 106 1.20 8.96 -7.16
N VAL A 107 2.34 9.32 -7.75
CA VAL A 107 3.50 9.82 -6.99
C VAL A 107 3.11 11.07 -6.21
N ASP A 108 2.45 12.02 -6.86
CA ASP A 108 2.06 13.26 -6.22
C ASP A 108 1.09 13.00 -5.06
N ALA A 109 0.13 12.09 -5.27
CA ALA A 109 -0.82 11.73 -4.22
C ALA A 109 -0.13 11.07 -3.04
N LEU A 110 0.78 10.13 -3.31
CA LEU A 110 1.50 9.43 -2.25
C LEU A 110 2.39 10.36 -1.44
N MET A 111 3.10 11.25 -2.11
CA MET A 111 3.94 12.21 -1.40
C MET A 111 3.11 13.11 -0.49
N ALA A 112 1.96 13.58 -0.98
CA ALA A 112 1.08 14.40 -0.17
C ALA A 112 0.54 13.62 1.03
N LEU A 113 0.12 12.37 0.83
CA LEU A 113 -0.42 11.55 1.90
C LEU A 113 0.63 11.20 2.96
N TYR A 114 1.83 10.84 2.54
CA TYR A 114 2.88 10.54 3.50
C TYR A 114 3.31 11.78 4.29
N ASN A 115 3.32 12.94 3.67
CA ASN A 115 3.58 14.17 4.41
C ASN A 115 2.51 14.44 5.46
N GLU A 116 1.26 14.11 5.15
CA GLU A 116 0.17 14.29 6.07
C GLU A 116 0.32 13.38 7.30
N PHE A 117 0.70 12.11 7.08
CA PHE A 117 0.79 11.14 8.18
C PHE A 117 2.14 11.13 8.89
N CYS A 118 3.20 11.49 8.20
CA CYS A 118 4.55 11.38 8.77
C CYS A 118 5.23 12.71 8.98
N GLY A 119 4.69 13.72 8.38
CA GLY A 119 5.23 15.06 8.50
C GLY A 119 4.67 15.76 9.70
#